data_469e1b17e6ed4492566d8e789d5c5e8e
#
_entry.id   469e1b17e6ed4492566d8e789d5c5e8e
#
_cell.length_a   1.000
_cell.length_b   1.000
_cell.length_c   1.000
_cell.angle_alpha   90.00
_cell.angle_beta   90.00
_cell.angle_gamma   90.00
#
_symmetry.space_group_name_H-M   'P 1'
#
loop_
_entity.id
_entity.type
_entity.pdbx_description
1 polymer ?
#
loop_
_entity_poly.entity_id
_entity_poly.type
_entity_poly.pdbx_seq_one_letter_code
_entity_poly.pdbx_strand_id
1 'polypeptide(L)'
;MDEHFIRRLAKIEKLCPQFHLSLQSGCDETLKRMNRHYATKEYEIIVQNLRNSFENASITTDVMVGFSGESDEEFLKSINFIEKIRFAKIHVFPYSVRPGTSAEKFKNQISPQVKNSRTKIMLTLAEKLNSEFLASQVNKIEEVLFERPIGKFIEGYSKNYTPVLVKSDENLLGKIYNVKITSVKNNHCFGTVL
;
A
#
# COMPACT_ATOMS: atom_id res chain seq x y z
N MET A 1 9.25 -9.60 11.69
CA MET A 1 9.52 -10.43 10.48
C MET A 1 11.01 -10.29 10.19
N ASP A 2 11.76 -11.37 10.39
CA ASP A 2 13.20 -11.38 10.13
C ASP A 2 13.53 -11.87 8.72
N GLU A 3 14.79 -11.71 8.30
CA GLU A 3 15.27 -12.08 6.97
C GLU A 3 15.14 -13.59 6.71
N HIS A 4 15.37 -14.42 7.73
CA HIS A 4 15.25 -15.88 7.59
C HIS A 4 13.81 -16.29 7.27
N PHE A 5 12.83 -15.68 7.93
CA PHE A 5 11.41 -15.91 7.64
C PHE A 5 11.05 -15.50 6.21
N ILE A 6 11.51 -14.31 5.77
CA ILE A 6 11.27 -13.82 4.40
C ILE A 6 11.86 -14.76 3.35
N ARG A 7 13.10 -15.23 3.56
CA ARG A 7 13.74 -16.22 2.67
C ARG A 7 12.98 -17.55 2.59
N ARG A 8 12.34 -17.97 3.69
CA ARG A 8 11.48 -19.17 3.68
C ARG A 8 10.19 -18.93 2.89
N LEU A 9 9.56 -17.75 3.05
CA LEU A 9 8.38 -17.38 2.26
C LEU A 9 8.70 -17.37 0.75
N ALA A 10 9.87 -16.87 0.37
CA ALA A 10 10.27 -16.80 -1.04
C ALA A 10 10.45 -18.17 -1.72
N LYS A 11 10.51 -19.27 -0.94
CA LYS A 11 10.52 -20.63 -1.49
C LYS A 11 9.12 -21.19 -1.79
N ILE A 12 8.07 -20.48 -1.43
CA ILE A 12 6.70 -20.92 -1.64
C ILE A 12 6.24 -20.42 -3.02
N GLU A 13 6.22 -21.28 -4.01
CA GLU A 13 5.88 -20.96 -5.41
C GLU A 13 4.49 -20.32 -5.59
N LYS A 14 3.53 -20.69 -4.75
CA LYS A 14 2.15 -20.18 -4.81
C LYS A 14 1.95 -18.87 -4.06
N LEU A 15 2.99 -18.34 -3.40
CA LEU A 15 2.86 -17.09 -2.67
C LEU A 15 2.89 -15.91 -3.65
N CYS A 16 1.83 -15.12 -3.62
CA CYS A 16 1.72 -13.89 -4.39
C CYS A 16 2.56 -12.78 -3.73
N PRO A 17 3.37 -12.02 -4.48
CA PRO A 17 4.27 -11.00 -3.94
C PRO A 17 3.53 -9.69 -3.58
N GLN A 18 2.47 -9.80 -2.80
CA GLN A 18 1.70 -8.70 -2.25
C GLN A 18 1.72 -8.80 -0.72
N PHE A 19 2.18 -7.74 -0.05
CA PHE A 19 2.34 -7.71 1.40
C PHE A 19 1.67 -6.48 1.98
N HIS A 20 0.72 -6.71 2.89
CA HIS A 20 0.12 -5.64 3.67
C HIS A 20 0.83 -5.54 5.02
N LEU A 21 1.54 -4.45 5.25
CA LEU A 21 2.30 -4.18 6.46
C LEU A 21 1.77 -2.90 7.11
N SER A 22 0.97 -3.01 8.17
CA SER A 22 0.37 -1.84 8.83
C SER A 22 1.44 -0.99 9.54
N LEU A 23 1.86 0.13 8.92
CA LEU A 23 2.83 1.08 9.45
C LEU A 23 2.25 1.95 10.57
N GLN A 24 1.03 2.40 10.38
CA GLN A 24 0.28 3.34 11.23
C GLN A 24 0.83 4.77 11.25
N SER A 25 2.13 4.98 11.42
CA SER A 25 2.81 6.28 11.33
C SER A 25 4.27 6.11 10.89
N GLY A 26 4.79 7.03 10.12
CA GLY A 26 6.20 7.08 9.75
C GLY A 26 7.07 7.89 10.74
N CYS A 27 6.61 8.11 11.96
CA CYS A 27 7.31 8.82 13.01
C CYS A 27 7.41 7.99 14.28
N ASP A 28 8.63 7.75 14.79
CA ASP A 28 8.89 6.86 15.91
C ASP A 28 8.24 7.37 17.22
N GLU A 29 8.21 8.68 17.44
CA GLU A 29 7.58 9.29 18.60
C GLU A 29 6.05 9.04 18.60
N THR A 30 5.42 9.12 17.44
CA THR A 30 4.00 8.80 17.27
C THR A 30 3.74 7.30 17.42
N LEU A 31 4.56 6.44 16.82
CA LEU A 31 4.48 4.98 17.00
C LEU A 31 4.57 4.57 18.46
N LYS A 32 5.51 5.17 19.21
CA LYS A 32 5.66 4.93 20.65
C LYS A 32 4.39 5.32 21.44
N ARG A 33 3.78 6.46 21.12
CA ARG A 33 2.51 6.87 21.74
C ARG A 33 1.34 5.95 21.36
N MET A 34 1.36 5.37 20.16
CA MET A 34 0.41 4.34 19.71
C MET A 34 0.67 2.97 20.36
N ASN A 35 1.68 2.85 21.24
CA ASN A 35 2.13 1.59 21.83
C ASN A 35 2.54 0.55 20.77
N ARG A 36 3.19 0.99 19.70
CA ARG A 36 3.78 0.10 18.68
C ARG A 36 5.17 -0.32 19.10
N HIS A 37 5.47 -1.63 18.92
CA HIS A 37 6.73 -2.25 19.36
C HIS A 37 7.74 -2.41 18.22
N TYR A 38 7.74 -1.47 17.27
CA TYR A 38 8.69 -1.39 16.16
C TYR A 38 9.01 0.09 15.86
N ALA A 39 10.19 0.31 15.30
CA ALA A 39 10.63 1.61 14.81
C ALA A 39 10.57 1.67 13.27
N THR A 40 10.58 2.88 12.73
CA THR A 40 10.59 3.13 11.28
C THR A 40 11.76 2.46 10.59
N LYS A 41 12.95 2.44 11.22
CA LYS A 41 14.14 1.76 10.68
C LYS A 41 13.97 0.26 10.54
N GLU A 42 13.36 -0.40 11.52
CA GLU A 42 13.08 -1.84 11.46
C GLU A 42 12.06 -2.15 10.37
N TYR A 43 11.04 -1.30 10.24
CA TYR A 43 10.04 -1.41 9.19
C TYR A 43 10.68 -1.26 7.79
N GLU A 44 11.57 -0.29 7.61
CA GLU A 44 12.31 -0.09 6.35
C GLU A 44 13.13 -1.33 5.97
N ILE A 45 13.84 -1.94 6.93
CA ILE A 45 14.62 -3.15 6.70
C ILE A 45 13.72 -4.30 6.22
N ILE A 46 12.54 -4.47 6.85
CA ILE A 46 11.57 -5.51 6.44
C ILE A 46 11.12 -5.29 4.99
N VAL A 47 10.77 -4.04 4.62
CA VAL A 47 10.35 -3.71 3.26
C VAL A 47 11.47 -3.96 2.25
N GLN A 48 12.71 -3.59 2.57
CA GLN A 48 13.87 -3.84 1.71
C GLN A 48 14.10 -5.35 1.51
N ASN A 49 14.03 -6.14 2.59
CA ASN A 49 14.20 -7.59 2.51
C ASN A 49 13.11 -8.25 1.67
N LEU A 50 11.86 -7.79 1.77
CA LEU A 50 10.77 -8.26 0.91
C LEU A 50 11.03 -7.94 -0.56
N ARG A 51 11.41 -6.70 -0.88
CA ARG A 51 11.71 -6.29 -2.27
C ARG A 51 12.92 -7.02 -2.86
N ASN A 52 13.91 -7.34 -2.03
CA ASN A 52 15.08 -8.13 -2.47
C ASN A 52 14.74 -9.61 -2.69
N SER A 53 13.74 -10.14 -1.97
CA SER A 53 13.39 -11.56 -2.02
C SER A 53 12.24 -11.88 -2.99
N PHE A 54 11.45 -10.88 -3.37
CA PHE A 54 10.30 -11.05 -4.25
C PHE A 54 10.35 -10.03 -5.39
N GLU A 55 10.48 -10.54 -6.59
CA GLU A 55 10.44 -9.71 -7.79
C GLU A 55 9.08 -8.99 -7.88
N ASN A 56 9.13 -7.71 -8.23
CA ASN A 56 7.94 -6.86 -8.41
C ASN A 56 6.98 -6.85 -7.20
N ALA A 57 7.52 -6.94 -5.96
CA ALA A 57 6.70 -6.96 -4.75
C ALA A 57 5.87 -5.68 -4.58
N SER A 58 4.59 -5.84 -4.32
CA SER A 58 3.66 -4.78 -3.93
C SER A 58 3.59 -4.69 -2.41
N ILE A 59 3.97 -3.55 -1.85
CA ILE A 59 3.86 -3.29 -0.40
C ILE A 59 2.74 -2.28 -0.18
N THR A 60 1.75 -2.68 0.59
CA THR A 60 0.61 -1.83 0.97
C THR A 60 0.60 -1.58 2.48
N THR A 61 -0.01 -0.49 2.92
CA THR A 61 -0.02 -0.14 4.33
C THR A 61 -1.25 0.65 4.76
N ASP A 62 -1.47 0.69 6.06
CA ASP A 62 -2.39 1.60 6.72
C ASP A 62 -1.61 2.75 7.37
N VAL A 63 -2.10 3.98 7.24
CA VAL A 63 -1.55 5.18 7.87
C VAL A 63 -2.67 5.94 8.57
N MET A 64 -2.47 6.17 9.86
CA MET A 64 -3.35 6.99 10.69
C MET A 64 -2.74 8.38 10.85
N VAL A 65 -3.52 9.42 10.62
CA VAL A 65 -3.11 10.81 10.81
C VAL A 65 -3.86 11.47 11.96
N GLY A 66 -3.22 12.42 12.64
CA GLY A 66 -3.81 13.16 13.73
C GLY A 66 -4.05 12.33 14.98
N PHE A 67 -3.17 11.36 15.26
CA PHE A 67 -3.15 10.67 16.56
C PHE A 67 -2.92 11.67 17.68
N SER A 68 -3.41 11.38 18.87
CA SER A 68 -3.29 12.30 20.00
C SER A 68 -1.84 12.72 20.25
N GLY A 69 -1.60 14.04 20.29
CA GLY A 69 -0.28 14.64 20.49
C GLY A 69 0.63 14.65 19.26
N GLU A 70 0.17 14.25 18.08
CA GLU A 70 0.96 14.34 16.85
C GLU A 70 1.22 15.82 16.48
N SER A 71 2.49 16.26 16.54
CA SER A 71 2.88 17.60 16.13
C SER A 71 2.98 17.73 14.61
N ASP A 72 3.12 18.95 14.08
CA ASP A 72 3.36 19.18 12.65
C ASP A 72 4.70 18.62 12.20
N GLU A 73 5.73 18.69 13.07
CA GLU A 73 7.03 18.10 12.80
C GLU A 73 6.95 16.57 12.71
N GLU A 74 6.22 15.91 13.61
CA GLU A 74 6.01 14.47 13.58
C GLU A 74 5.21 14.03 12.34
N PHE A 75 4.21 14.79 11.96
CA PHE A 75 3.46 14.56 10.73
C PHE A 75 4.38 14.69 9.49
N LEU A 76 5.26 15.71 9.45
CA LEU A 76 6.21 15.88 8.36
C LEU A 76 7.23 14.72 8.31
N LYS A 77 7.74 14.25 9.47
CA LYS A 77 8.58 13.04 9.53
C LYS A 77 7.86 11.83 8.93
N SER A 78 6.57 11.67 9.24
CA SER A 78 5.74 10.59 8.69
C SER A 78 5.60 10.68 7.15
N ILE A 79 5.33 11.87 6.62
CA ILE A 79 5.28 12.12 5.16
C ILE A 79 6.60 11.72 4.50
N ASN A 80 7.73 12.22 5.01
CA ASN A 80 9.05 11.98 4.44
C ASN A 80 9.40 10.47 4.45
N PHE A 81 9.08 9.77 5.54
CA PHE A 81 9.30 8.34 5.64
C PHE A 81 8.45 7.57 4.62
N ILE A 82 7.16 7.89 4.51
CA ILE A 82 6.22 7.24 3.59
C ILE A 82 6.65 7.47 2.14
N GLU A 83 7.07 8.69 1.78
CA GLU A 83 7.59 9.00 0.45
C GLU A 83 8.87 8.18 0.15
N LYS A 84 9.78 8.04 1.12
CA LYS A 84 10.98 7.21 1.01
C LYS A 84 10.66 5.73 0.78
N ILE A 85 9.68 5.17 1.49
CA ILE A 85 9.30 3.76 1.39
C ILE A 85 8.63 3.43 0.05
N ARG A 86 7.87 4.37 -0.56
CA ARG A 86 7.22 4.17 -1.87
C ARG A 86 6.26 2.99 -1.88
N PHE A 87 5.22 3.08 -1.09
CA PHE A 87 4.16 2.06 -1.05
C PHE A 87 3.39 1.97 -2.38
N ALA A 88 2.96 0.76 -2.73
CA ALA A 88 2.07 0.55 -3.86
C ALA A 88 0.67 1.10 -3.60
N LYS A 89 0.19 0.99 -2.36
CA LYS A 89 -1.11 1.55 -1.93
C LYS A 89 -1.08 1.87 -0.44
N ILE A 90 -1.74 2.97 -0.07
CA ILE A 90 -1.86 3.42 1.32
C ILE A 90 -3.33 3.63 1.64
N HIS A 91 -3.80 3.02 2.71
CA HIS A 91 -5.10 3.31 3.31
C HIS A 91 -4.90 4.38 4.38
N VAL A 92 -5.40 5.58 4.10
CA VAL A 92 -5.27 6.74 4.98
C VAL A 92 -6.57 6.95 5.74
N PHE A 93 -6.48 7.11 7.05
CA PHE A 93 -7.63 7.46 7.87
C PHE A 93 -7.25 8.39 9.03
N PRO A 94 -8.14 9.34 9.38
CA PRO A 94 -7.94 10.18 10.56
C PRO A 94 -8.14 9.36 11.84
N TYR A 95 -7.36 9.67 12.86
CA TYR A 95 -7.58 9.08 14.20
C TYR A 95 -8.97 9.42 14.73
N SER A 96 -9.69 8.39 15.14
CA SER A 96 -10.96 8.49 15.84
C SER A 96 -10.81 7.96 17.27
N VAL A 97 -11.22 8.76 18.25
CA VAL A 97 -11.22 8.34 19.65
C VAL A 97 -12.19 7.17 19.84
N ARG A 98 -11.69 6.11 20.47
CA ARG A 98 -12.52 4.94 20.78
C ARG A 98 -12.68 4.80 22.30
N PRO A 99 -13.91 4.73 22.82
CA PRO A 99 -14.16 4.51 24.23
C PRO A 99 -13.44 3.27 24.77
N GLY A 100 -12.93 3.35 26.00
CA GLY A 100 -12.23 2.26 26.67
C GLY A 100 -10.76 2.08 26.27
N THR A 101 -10.22 2.88 25.35
CA THR A 101 -8.81 2.83 24.98
C THR A 101 -7.97 3.77 25.84
N SER A 102 -6.66 3.47 26.03
CA SER A 102 -5.74 4.37 26.73
C SER A 102 -5.65 5.75 26.03
N ALA A 103 -5.73 5.76 24.70
CA ALA A 103 -5.64 6.98 23.90
C ALA A 103 -6.84 7.92 24.05
N GLU A 104 -7.99 7.42 24.51
CA GLU A 104 -9.15 8.24 24.88
C GLU A 104 -8.80 9.28 25.96
N LYS A 105 -7.94 8.87 26.91
CA LYS A 105 -7.54 9.69 28.08
C LYS A 105 -6.43 10.67 27.78
N PHE A 106 -5.89 10.68 26.55
CA PHE A 106 -4.80 11.58 26.18
C PHE A 106 -5.33 13.01 26.04
N LYS A 107 -4.70 13.95 26.74
CA LYS A 107 -5.17 15.35 26.81
C LYS A 107 -4.97 16.14 25.52
N ASN A 108 -3.97 15.77 24.71
CA ASN A 108 -3.57 16.50 23.50
C ASN A 108 -4.28 15.95 22.25
N GLN A 109 -5.61 15.92 22.27
CA GLN A 109 -6.40 15.52 21.11
C GLN A 109 -6.25 16.55 19.97
N ILE A 110 -6.02 16.06 18.76
CA ILE A 110 -5.87 16.90 17.57
C ILE A 110 -7.27 17.33 17.08
N SER A 111 -7.40 18.60 16.70
CA SER A 111 -8.68 19.15 16.23
C SER A 111 -9.14 18.48 14.94
N PRO A 112 -10.46 18.39 14.68
CA PRO A 112 -10.99 17.85 13.43
C PRO A 112 -10.45 18.56 12.18
N GLN A 113 -10.25 19.87 12.25
CA GLN A 113 -9.75 20.70 11.14
C GLN A 113 -8.32 20.26 10.76
N VAL A 114 -7.43 20.09 11.75
CA VAL A 114 -6.06 19.64 11.53
C VAL A 114 -6.04 18.20 11.00
N LYS A 115 -6.85 17.30 11.57
CA LYS A 115 -6.98 15.92 11.05
C LYS A 115 -7.39 15.91 9.59
N ASN A 116 -8.41 16.70 9.22
CA ASN A 116 -8.89 16.79 7.84
C ASN A 116 -7.80 17.32 6.88
N SER A 117 -7.06 18.34 7.30
CA SER A 117 -5.95 18.89 6.51
C SER A 117 -4.86 17.84 6.29
N ARG A 118 -4.40 17.18 7.37
CA ARG A 118 -3.38 16.11 7.30
C ARG A 118 -3.84 14.93 6.46
N THR A 119 -5.13 14.55 6.57
CA THR A 119 -5.71 13.47 5.74
C THR A 119 -5.61 13.82 4.25
N LYS A 120 -5.97 15.05 3.86
CA LYS A 120 -5.89 15.50 2.45
C LYS A 120 -4.45 15.43 1.93
N ILE A 121 -3.47 15.94 2.70
CA ILE A 121 -2.06 15.91 2.33
C ILE A 121 -1.58 14.46 2.15
N MET A 122 -1.90 13.58 3.10
CA MET A 122 -1.49 12.17 3.05
C MET A 122 -2.17 11.42 1.89
N LEU A 123 -3.44 11.71 1.58
CA LEU A 123 -4.15 11.13 0.43
C LEU A 123 -3.49 11.56 -0.89
N THR A 124 -3.10 12.83 -1.03
CA THR A 124 -2.38 13.31 -2.22
C THR A 124 -1.05 12.57 -2.40
N LEU A 125 -0.29 12.34 -1.33
CA LEU A 125 0.92 11.53 -1.38
C LEU A 125 0.61 10.06 -1.74
N ALA A 126 -0.42 9.48 -1.15
CA ALA A 126 -0.85 8.11 -1.44
C ALA A 126 -1.23 7.92 -2.91
N GLU A 127 -1.95 8.87 -3.51
CA GLU A 127 -2.32 8.87 -4.93
C GLU A 127 -1.09 9.00 -5.84
N LYS A 128 -0.15 9.89 -5.50
CA LYS A 128 1.13 10.03 -6.21
C LYS A 128 1.89 8.69 -6.23
N LEU A 129 2.10 8.09 -5.06
CA LEU A 129 2.87 6.84 -4.93
C LEU A 129 2.17 5.66 -5.63
N ASN A 130 0.84 5.57 -5.56
CA ASN A 130 0.09 4.56 -6.28
C ASN A 130 0.25 4.73 -7.80
N SER A 131 0.15 5.97 -8.31
CA SER A 131 0.34 6.26 -9.73
C SER A 131 1.75 5.88 -10.20
N GLU A 132 2.79 6.18 -9.40
CA GLU A 132 4.18 5.80 -9.68
C GLU A 132 4.35 4.27 -9.69
N PHE A 133 3.75 3.56 -8.73
CA PHE A 133 3.77 2.10 -8.70
C PHE A 133 3.09 1.51 -9.93
N LEU A 134 1.90 1.97 -10.29
CA LEU A 134 1.18 1.48 -11.47
C LEU A 134 1.96 1.79 -12.76
N ALA A 135 2.56 2.99 -12.89
CA ALA A 135 3.40 3.34 -14.02
C ALA A 135 4.61 2.41 -14.17
N SER A 136 5.17 1.94 -13.06
CA SER A 136 6.29 0.97 -13.06
C SER A 136 5.90 -0.42 -13.58
N GLN A 137 4.60 -0.72 -13.73
CA GLN A 137 4.12 -1.97 -14.29
C GLN A 137 4.05 -1.94 -15.83
N VAL A 138 4.10 -0.77 -16.45
CA VAL A 138 4.04 -0.64 -17.92
C VAL A 138 5.21 -1.36 -18.58
N ASN A 139 4.94 -2.04 -19.68
CA ASN A 139 5.82 -2.92 -20.45
C ASN A 139 6.14 -4.28 -19.80
N LYS A 140 5.68 -4.56 -18.58
CA LYS A 140 5.81 -5.89 -17.99
C LYS A 140 4.77 -6.86 -18.56
N ILE A 141 5.10 -8.14 -18.48
CA ILE A 141 4.20 -9.25 -18.72
C ILE A 141 3.86 -9.85 -17.36
N GLU A 142 2.58 -9.89 -17.04
CA GLU A 142 2.08 -10.38 -15.75
C GLU A 142 1.02 -11.46 -15.95
N GLU A 143 1.01 -12.48 -15.11
CA GLU A 143 -0.10 -13.42 -15.01
C GLU A 143 -1.26 -12.73 -14.29
N VAL A 144 -2.42 -12.64 -14.94
CA VAL A 144 -3.61 -11.95 -14.45
C VAL A 144 -4.77 -12.93 -14.32
N LEU A 145 -5.34 -13.05 -13.13
CA LEU A 145 -6.61 -13.75 -12.88
C LEU A 145 -7.76 -12.77 -13.14
N PHE A 146 -8.61 -13.10 -14.11
CA PHE A 146 -9.75 -12.27 -14.45
C PHE A 146 -10.98 -12.63 -13.62
N GLU A 147 -11.63 -11.62 -12.99
CA GLU A 147 -12.66 -11.84 -11.99
C GLU A 147 -14.02 -11.27 -12.36
N ARG A 148 -14.07 -10.14 -13.07
CA ARG A 148 -15.38 -9.50 -13.36
C ARG A 148 -15.36 -8.63 -14.62
N PRO A 149 -16.51 -8.49 -15.30
CA PRO A 149 -16.67 -7.52 -16.38
C PRO A 149 -16.85 -6.09 -15.81
N ILE A 150 -16.23 -5.11 -16.45
CA ILE A 150 -16.43 -3.67 -16.19
C ILE A 150 -16.67 -2.96 -17.54
N GLY A 151 -17.93 -2.71 -17.87
CA GLY A 151 -18.32 -2.12 -19.16
C GLY A 151 -17.83 -2.99 -20.33
N LYS A 152 -16.94 -2.43 -21.17
CA LYS A 152 -16.34 -3.15 -22.30
C LYS A 152 -15.00 -3.84 -21.98
N PHE A 153 -14.60 -3.83 -20.73
CA PHE A 153 -13.38 -4.46 -20.25
C PHE A 153 -13.68 -5.62 -19.31
N ILE A 154 -12.69 -6.47 -19.14
CA ILE A 154 -12.66 -7.50 -18.09
C ILE A 154 -11.55 -7.10 -17.12
N GLU A 155 -11.89 -6.99 -15.83
CA GLU A 155 -10.96 -6.70 -14.76
C GLU A 155 -10.41 -7.99 -14.17
N GLY A 156 -9.12 -7.96 -13.89
CA GLY A 156 -8.41 -8.98 -13.14
C GLY A 156 -7.30 -8.38 -12.30
N TYR A 157 -6.63 -9.24 -11.56
CA TYR A 157 -5.50 -8.85 -10.73
C TYR A 157 -4.27 -9.72 -11.04
N SER A 158 -3.11 -9.05 -11.13
CA SER A 158 -1.83 -9.76 -11.23
C SER A 158 -1.42 -10.36 -9.88
N LYS A 159 -0.37 -11.19 -9.86
CA LYS A 159 0.14 -11.80 -8.62
C LYS A 159 0.50 -10.78 -7.54
N ASN A 160 0.98 -9.61 -7.91
CA ASN A 160 1.27 -8.51 -6.96
C ASN A 160 0.06 -7.63 -6.66
N TYR A 161 -1.15 -8.09 -7.03
CA TYR A 161 -2.43 -7.43 -6.79
C TYR A 161 -2.60 -6.09 -7.53
N THR A 162 -1.93 -5.93 -8.67
CA THR A 162 -2.13 -4.79 -9.57
C THR A 162 -3.44 -4.98 -10.34
N PRO A 163 -4.38 -4.00 -10.33
CA PRO A 163 -5.61 -4.09 -11.11
C PRO A 163 -5.32 -3.91 -12.60
N VAL A 164 -5.79 -4.85 -13.41
CA VAL A 164 -5.56 -4.88 -14.85
C VAL A 164 -6.88 -4.98 -15.60
N LEU A 165 -7.06 -4.12 -16.60
CA LEU A 165 -8.19 -4.11 -17.52
C LEU A 165 -7.74 -4.54 -18.91
N VAL A 166 -8.43 -5.49 -19.50
CA VAL A 166 -8.25 -5.88 -20.89
C VAL A 166 -9.55 -5.80 -21.65
N LYS A 167 -9.46 -5.49 -22.94
CA LYS A 167 -10.59 -5.63 -23.87
C LYS A 167 -10.47 -6.99 -24.54
N SER A 168 -11.49 -7.83 -24.40
CA SER A 168 -11.55 -9.15 -25.04
C SER A 168 -12.98 -9.49 -25.40
N ASP A 169 -13.14 -10.14 -26.54
CA ASP A 169 -14.44 -10.74 -26.96
C ASP A 169 -14.58 -12.17 -26.43
N GLU A 170 -13.50 -12.73 -25.88
CA GLU A 170 -13.50 -14.06 -25.24
C GLU A 170 -13.86 -13.98 -23.77
N ASN A 171 -14.42 -15.08 -23.25
CA ASN A 171 -14.70 -15.21 -21.81
C ASN A 171 -13.42 -15.58 -21.05
N LEU A 172 -12.82 -14.59 -20.40
CA LEU A 172 -11.61 -14.75 -19.58
C LEU A 172 -11.91 -15.05 -18.09
N LEU A 173 -13.16 -14.97 -17.65
CA LEU A 173 -13.53 -15.05 -16.23
C LEU A 173 -13.09 -16.37 -15.58
N GLY A 174 -12.53 -16.27 -14.38
CA GLY A 174 -12.03 -17.39 -13.57
C GLY A 174 -10.78 -18.05 -14.11
N LYS A 175 -10.11 -17.44 -15.10
CA LYS A 175 -8.90 -17.99 -15.74
C LYS A 175 -7.73 -17.03 -15.58
N ILE A 176 -6.53 -17.59 -15.67
CA ILE A 176 -5.27 -16.86 -15.62
C ILE A 176 -4.68 -16.76 -17.02
N TYR A 177 -4.28 -15.56 -17.43
CA TYR A 177 -3.62 -15.29 -18.70
C TYR A 177 -2.39 -14.42 -18.53
N ASN A 178 -1.42 -14.59 -19.40
CA ASN A 178 -0.32 -13.65 -19.53
C ASN A 178 -0.80 -12.38 -20.23
N VAL A 179 -0.58 -11.24 -19.60
CA VAL A 179 -1.01 -9.93 -20.10
C VAL A 179 0.20 -9.01 -20.18
N LYS A 180 0.43 -8.44 -21.36
CA LYS A 180 1.39 -7.33 -21.52
C LYS A 180 0.72 -6.03 -21.12
N ILE A 181 1.23 -5.39 -20.07
CA ILE A 181 0.75 -4.10 -19.61
C ILE A 181 1.22 -3.00 -20.58
N THR A 182 0.28 -2.21 -21.09
CA THR A 182 0.56 -1.21 -22.14
C THR A 182 0.42 0.24 -21.68
N SER A 183 -0.45 0.50 -20.70
CA SER A 183 -0.71 1.85 -20.20
C SER A 183 -1.37 1.84 -18.82
N VAL A 184 -1.46 3.02 -18.20
CA VAL A 184 -2.14 3.25 -16.92
C VAL A 184 -3.13 4.38 -17.08
N LYS A 185 -4.34 4.20 -16.57
CA LYS A 185 -5.38 5.24 -16.51
C LYS A 185 -6.36 4.96 -15.38
N ASN A 186 -6.78 5.99 -14.65
CA ASN A 186 -7.78 5.90 -13.57
C ASN A 186 -7.48 4.77 -12.56
N ASN A 187 -6.25 4.70 -12.07
CA ASN A 187 -5.78 3.71 -11.10
C ASN A 187 -5.89 2.24 -11.57
N HIS A 188 -5.90 2.00 -12.88
CA HIS A 188 -5.84 0.68 -13.48
C HIS A 188 -4.73 0.61 -14.52
N CYS A 189 -4.08 -0.53 -14.60
CA CYS A 189 -3.27 -0.91 -15.74
C CYS A 189 -4.16 -1.39 -16.87
N PHE A 190 -3.80 -1.08 -18.10
CA PHE A 190 -4.42 -1.63 -19.31
C PHE A 190 -3.43 -2.53 -20.01
N GLY A 191 -3.92 -3.62 -20.57
CA GLY A 191 -3.04 -4.59 -21.23
C GLY A 191 -3.72 -5.35 -22.36
N THR A 192 -2.91 -6.19 -22.98
CA THR A 192 -3.34 -7.12 -24.04
C THR A 192 -2.98 -8.53 -23.62
N VAL A 193 -3.92 -9.46 -23.73
CA VAL A 193 -3.67 -10.90 -23.54
C VAL A 193 -2.73 -11.38 -24.63
N LEU A 194 -1.74 -12.24 -24.25
CA LEU A 194 -0.73 -12.80 -25.15
C LEU A 194 -1.13 -14.18 -25.65
#